data_0f077f134fc74cb7d2fae0b191853e46
#
_entry.id   0f077f134fc74cb7d2fae0b191853e46
#
_cell.length_a   1.000
_cell.length_b   1.000
_cell.length_c   1.000
_cell.angle_alpha   90.00
_cell.angle_beta   90.00
_cell.angle_gamma   90.00
#
_symmetry.space_group_name_H-M   'P 1'
#
loop_
_entity.id
_entity.type
_entity.pdbx_description
1 polymer ?
#
loop_
_entity_poly.entity_id
_entity_poly.type
_entity_poly.pdbx_seq_one_letter_code
_entity_poly.pdbx_strand_id
1 'polypeptide(L)'
;SDSLNDVDSDSLSDVDSDSLSDVDSDSLNDVDSDSLNDVDSDSLSDVDSDSLSDVDSDSLNDVNSDSLNDVDSDSLSDVDSDSLNDVDSDSLNDVDSDSLSDVDSDSLSDVDSDSLNDVDSDSLNDVDSDSLSDVDSDSLSDVDSDSLNDVDSDSLNDVDSDSLNDVDSDSLSDVDSDS
;
A
#
# COMPACT_ATOMS: atom_id res chain seq x y z
N SER A 1 -23.82 -12.97 14.09
CA SER A 1 -22.56 -13.70 13.83
C SER A 1 -22.79 -14.66 12.67
N ASP A 2 -22.66 -14.15 11.49
CA ASP A 2 -22.74 -14.93 10.26
C ASP A 2 -21.30 -15.09 9.74
N SER A 3 -20.88 -16.32 9.61
CA SER A 3 -19.55 -16.67 9.09
C SER A 3 -19.70 -17.46 7.81
N LEU A 4 -19.04 -17.00 6.77
CA LEU A 4 -18.97 -17.66 5.47
C LEU A 4 -17.54 -18.22 5.30
N ASN A 5 -17.42 -19.51 5.02
CA ASN A 5 -16.16 -20.18 4.80
C ASN A 5 -16.22 -21.05 3.56
N ASP A 6 -15.11 -21.18 2.85
CA ASP A 6 -15.00 -21.95 1.60
C ASP A 6 -16.03 -21.46 0.57
N VAL A 7 -15.86 -20.25 0.09
CA VAL A 7 -16.74 -19.67 -0.93
C VAL A 7 -16.06 -19.72 -2.28
N ASP A 8 -16.65 -20.46 -3.22
CA ASP A 8 -16.19 -20.56 -4.60
C ASP A 8 -17.33 -20.09 -5.52
N SER A 9 -17.08 -19.03 -6.29
CA SER A 9 -18.08 -18.50 -7.22
C SER A 9 -17.46 -17.58 -8.27
N ASP A 10 -17.99 -17.58 -9.50
CA ASP A 10 -17.54 -16.65 -10.57
C ASP A 10 -17.75 -15.17 -10.18
N SER A 11 -18.70 -14.85 -9.31
CA SER A 11 -18.97 -13.47 -8.87
C SER A 11 -19.76 -13.40 -7.58
N LEU A 12 -19.23 -12.66 -6.64
CA LEU A 12 -19.87 -12.31 -5.35
C LEU A 12 -20.10 -10.80 -5.30
N SER A 13 -21.29 -10.39 -4.85
CA SER A 13 -21.65 -8.99 -4.69
C SER A 13 -22.59 -8.80 -3.52
N ASP A 14 -22.50 -7.66 -2.85
CA ASP A 14 -23.30 -7.33 -1.68
C ASP A 14 -23.16 -8.40 -0.58
N VAL A 15 -21.93 -8.62 -0.12
CA VAL A 15 -21.63 -9.59 0.94
C VAL A 15 -21.53 -8.87 2.29
N ASP A 16 -22.41 -9.21 3.21
CA ASP A 16 -22.39 -8.71 4.59
C ASP A 16 -22.22 -9.90 5.56
N SER A 17 -21.12 -9.93 6.31
CA SER A 17 -20.83 -11.03 7.25
C SER A 17 -19.85 -10.62 8.34
N ASP A 18 -19.96 -11.17 9.55
CA ASP A 18 -18.95 -10.92 10.61
C ASP A 18 -17.58 -11.54 10.23
N SER A 19 -17.55 -12.61 9.43
CA SER A 19 -16.28 -13.24 9.00
C SER A 19 -16.42 -13.96 7.66
N LEU A 20 -15.53 -13.66 6.76
CA LEU A 20 -15.42 -14.27 5.44
C LEU A 20 -14.02 -14.88 5.30
N SER A 21 -13.92 -16.18 4.94
CA SER A 21 -12.65 -16.89 4.85
C SER A 21 -12.62 -17.87 3.68
N ASP A 22 -11.44 -18.07 3.11
CA ASP A 22 -11.25 -18.96 1.96
C ASP A 22 -12.20 -18.59 0.83
N VAL A 23 -11.99 -17.44 0.22
CA VAL A 23 -12.82 -16.93 -0.89
C VAL A 23 -12.05 -17.05 -2.19
N ASP A 24 -12.62 -17.75 -3.14
CA ASP A 24 -12.13 -17.87 -4.51
C ASP A 24 -13.21 -17.36 -5.48
N SER A 25 -12.92 -16.29 -6.22
CA SER A 25 -13.89 -15.72 -7.16
C SER A 25 -13.24 -14.87 -8.25
N ASP A 26 -13.74 -14.91 -9.50
CA ASP A 26 -13.28 -14.00 -10.55
C ASP A 26 -13.58 -12.52 -10.19
N SER A 27 -14.65 -12.26 -9.42
CA SER A 27 -15.00 -10.90 -9.03
C SER A 27 -15.73 -10.81 -7.69
N LEU A 28 -15.18 -10.04 -6.80
CA LEU A 28 -15.72 -9.78 -5.47
C LEU A 28 -15.98 -8.27 -5.32
N ASN A 29 -17.25 -7.85 -5.11
CA ASN A 29 -17.64 -6.45 -5.01
C ASN A 29 -18.57 -6.20 -3.82
N ASP A 30 -18.52 -4.99 -3.25
CA ASP A 30 -19.35 -4.57 -2.13
C ASP A 30 -19.28 -5.59 -0.98
N VAL A 31 -18.14 -5.65 -0.33
CA VAL A 31 -17.92 -6.55 0.82
C VAL A 31 -17.82 -5.76 2.10
N ASP A 32 -18.67 -6.07 3.04
CA ASP A 32 -18.66 -5.53 4.40
C ASP A 32 -18.45 -6.68 5.40
N SER A 33 -17.34 -6.68 6.14
CA SER A 33 -17.05 -7.75 7.11
C SER A 33 -16.07 -7.33 8.19
N ASP A 34 -16.24 -7.78 9.46
CA ASP A 34 -15.25 -7.53 10.50
C ASP A 34 -13.91 -8.22 10.17
N SER A 35 -13.91 -9.35 9.44
CA SER A 35 -12.68 -10.06 9.07
C SER A 35 -12.78 -10.79 7.74
N LEU A 36 -11.87 -10.49 6.84
CA LEU A 36 -11.73 -11.12 5.53
C LEU A 36 -10.33 -11.75 5.43
N ASN A 37 -10.27 -13.08 5.21
CA ASN A 37 -9.00 -13.82 5.14
C ASN A 37 -8.96 -14.77 3.96
N ASP A 38 -7.77 -15.01 3.41
CA ASP A 38 -7.53 -15.91 2.29
C ASP A 38 -8.48 -15.58 1.12
N VAL A 39 -8.18 -14.50 0.42
CA VAL A 39 -8.97 -14.05 -0.73
C VAL A 39 -8.14 -14.19 -1.99
N ASP A 40 -8.66 -14.95 -2.94
CA ASP A 40 -8.12 -15.08 -4.29
C ASP A 40 -9.17 -14.58 -5.29
N SER A 41 -8.86 -13.53 -6.07
CA SER A 41 -9.83 -12.99 -7.03
C SER A 41 -9.16 -12.17 -8.13
N ASP A 42 -9.63 -12.28 -9.40
CA ASP A 42 -9.14 -11.39 -10.46
C ASP A 42 -9.47 -9.92 -10.17
N SER A 43 -10.57 -9.65 -9.47
CA SER A 43 -10.96 -8.26 -9.12
C SER A 43 -11.70 -8.17 -7.78
N LEU A 44 -11.11 -7.40 -6.90
CA LEU A 44 -11.68 -7.07 -5.59
C LEU A 44 -11.97 -5.56 -5.52
N SER A 45 -13.21 -5.17 -5.21
CA SER A 45 -13.64 -3.75 -5.21
C SER A 45 -14.64 -3.43 -4.11
N ASP A 46 -14.58 -2.22 -3.60
CA ASP A 46 -15.47 -1.74 -2.55
C ASP A 46 -15.46 -2.67 -1.33
N VAL A 47 -14.32 -2.73 -0.66
CA VAL A 47 -14.14 -3.57 0.54
C VAL A 47 -14.06 -2.71 1.79
N ASP A 48 -14.90 -2.99 2.75
CA ASP A 48 -14.88 -2.40 4.08
C ASP A 48 -14.70 -3.53 5.12
N SER A 49 -13.60 -3.49 5.88
CA SER A 49 -13.35 -4.53 6.89
C SER A 49 -12.39 -4.07 7.99
N ASP A 50 -12.59 -4.50 9.25
CA ASP A 50 -11.62 -4.23 10.30
C ASP A 50 -10.27 -4.94 10.04
N SER A 51 -10.28 -6.11 9.38
CA SER A 51 -9.05 -6.84 9.06
C SER A 51 -9.12 -7.61 7.75
N LEU A 52 -8.22 -7.30 6.86
CA LEU A 52 -8.04 -7.98 5.57
C LEU A 52 -6.65 -8.63 5.54
N SER A 53 -6.59 -9.93 5.27
CA SER A 53 -5.33 -10.69 5.29
C SER A 53 -5.23 -11.73 4.19
N ASP A 54 -4.02 -11.96 3.70
CA ASP A 54 -3.75 -12.93 2.65
C ASP A 54 -4.65 -12.66 1.42
N VAL A 55 -4.35 -11.59 0.70
CA VAL A 55 -5.10 -11.19 -0.50
C VAL A 55 -4.24 -11.35 -1.74
N ASP A 56 -4.74 -12.12 -2.69
CA ASP A 56 -4.15 -12.27 -4.02
C ASP A 56 -5.18 -11.80 -5.05
N SER A 57 -4.84 -10.77 -5.86
CA SER A 57 -5.78 -10.27 -6.87
C SER A 57 -5.09 -9.48 -7.99
N ASP A 58 -5.52 -9.64 -9.25
CA ASP A 58 -5.01 -8.80 -10.34
C ASP A 58 -5.35 -7.31 -10.10
N SER A 59 -6.48 -7.01 -9.45
CA SER A 59 -6.89 -5.63 -9.18
C SER A 59 -7.66 -5.46 -7.87
N LEU A 60 -7.11 -4.65 -7.00
CA LEU A 60 -7.70 -4.30 -5.71
C LEU A 60 -8.01 -2.79 -5.70
N ASN A 61 -9.29 -2.40 -5.54
CA ASN A 61 -9.70 -1.00 -5.56
C ASN A 61 -10.68 -0.66 -4.44
N ASP A 62 -10.66 0.57 -3.96
CA ASP A 62 -11.55 1.07 -2.93
C ASP A 62 -11.56 0.14 -1.70
N VAL A 63 -10.45 0.12 -1.00
CA VAL A 63 -10.31 -0.69 0.21
C VAL A 63 -10.20 0.19 1.44
N ASN A 64 -11.06 -0.05 2.38
CA ASN A 64 -11.03 0.58 3.69
C ASN A 64 -10.89 -0.50 4.77
N SER A 65 -9.81 -0.46 5.54
CA SER A 65 -9.61 -1.42 6.63
C SER A 65 -8.67 -0.91 7.72
N ASP A 66 -8.93 -1.25 9.01
CA ASP A 66 -7.98 -0.92 10.07
C ASP A 66 -6.63 -1.64 9.87
N SER A 67 -6.64 -2.85 9.27
CA SER A 67 -5.40 -3.61 9.04
C SER A 67 -5.45 -4.43 7.75
N LEU A 68 -4.51 -4.15 6.87
CA LEU A 68 -4.32 -4.87 5.61
C LEU A 68 -2.93 -5.54 5.64
N ASN A 69 -2.87 -6.87 5.50
CA ASN A 69 -1.62 -7.62 5.56
C ASN A 69 -1.50 -8.66 4.44
N ASP A 70 -0.29 -8.91 3.99
CA ASP A 70 0.01 -9.89 2.94
C ASP A 70 -0.88 -9.64 1.71
N VAL A 71 -0.53 -8.63 0.94
CA VAL A 71 -1.25 -8.26 -0.28
C VAL A 71 -0.36 -8.44 -1.49
N ASP A 72 -0.81 -9.25 -2.43
CA ASP A 72 -0.19 -9.44 -3.73
C ASP A 72 -1.19 -9.00 -4.81
N SER A 73 -0.83 -8.00 -5.64
CA SER A 73 -1.73 -7.53 -6.69
C SER A 73 -1.01 -6.80 -7.83
N ASP A 74 -1.42 -6.99 -9.10
CA ASP A 74 -0.88 -6.19 -10.20
C ASP A 74 -1.23 -4.69 -10.02
N SER A 75 -2.37 -4.38 -9.42
CA SER A 75 -2.80 -2.99 -9.20
C SER A 75 -3.60 -2.79 -7.91
N LEU A 76 -3.05 -1.99 -7.04
CA LEU A 76 -3.68 -1.57 -5.78
C LEU A 76 -3.98 -0.07 -5.84
N SER A 77 -5.24 0.34 -5.62
CA SER A 77 -5.68 1.74 -5.75
C SER A 77 -6.73 2.12 -4.72
N ASP A 78 -6.72 3.37 -4.30
CA ASP A 78 -7.66 3.93 -3.33
C ASP A 78 -7.73 3.07 -2.06
N VAL A 79 -6.63 3.07 -1.30
CA VAL A 79 -6.52 2.32 -0.05
C VAL A 79 -6.45 3.24 1.14
N ASP A 80 -7.36 3.07 2.07
CA ASP A 80 -7.39 3.74 3.37
C ASP A 80 -7.23 2.68 4.48
N SER A 81 -6.15 2.78 5.28
CA SER A 81 -5.94 1.82 6.37
C SER A 81 -5.03 2.36 7.48
N ASP A 82 -5.30 2.02 8.75
CA ASP A 82 -4.37 2.36 9.84
C ASP A 82 -3.02 1.63 9.67
N SER A 83 -3.02 0.42 9.10
CA SER A 83 -1.78 -0.36 8.92
C SER A 83 -1.80 -1.23 7.66
N LEU A 84 -0.85 -0.98 6.79
CA LEU A 84 -0.62 -1.75 5.57
C LEU A 84 0.76 -2.39 5.63
N ASN A 85 0.85 -3.73 5.58
CA ASN A 85 2.10 -4.47 5.69
C ASN A 85 2.23 -5.57 4.65
N ASP A 86 3.46 -5.86 4.23
CA ASP A 86 3.78 -6.87 3.24
C ASP A 86 2.94 -6.67 1.97
N VAL A 87 3.32 -5.69 1.17
CA VAL A 87 2.63 -5.38 -0.08
C VAL A 87 3.57 -5.59 -1.27
N ASP A 88 3.14 -6.44 -2.18
CA ASP A 88 3.79 -6.64 -3.46
C ASP A 88 2.81 -6.23 -4.58
N SER A 89 3.20 -5.25 -5.42
CA SER A 89 2.32 -4.82 -6.52
C SER A 89 3.07 -4.11 -7.65
N ASP A 90 2.69 -4.35 -8.92
CA ASP A 90 3.25 -3.58 -10.02
C ASP A 90 2.90 -2.08 -9.90
N SER A 91 1.73 -1.75 -9.35
CA SER A 91 1.29 -0.36 -9.19
C SER A 91 0.47 -0.11 -7.94
N LEU A 92 0.97 0.75 -7.07
CA LEU A 92 0.31 1.18 -5.85
C LEU A 92 0.01 2.69 -5.95
N ASN A 93 -1.27 3.08 -5.89
CA ASN A 93 -1.69 4.48 -6.03
C ASN A 93 -2.74 4.88 -5.02
N ASP A 94 -2.74 6.15 -4.63
CA ASP A 94 -3.70 6.74 -3.69
C ASP A 94 -3.80 5.91 -2.41
N VAL A 95 -2.75 5.96 -1.60
CA VAL A 95 -2.70 5.24 -0.34
C VAL A 95 -2.64 6.22 0.82
N ASP A 96 -3.58 6.11 1.73
CA ASP A 96 -3.62 6.82 3.00
C ASP A 96 -3.48 5.79 4.14
N SER A 97 -2.42 5.92 4.97
CA SER A 97 -2.23 5.00 6.10
C SER A 97 -1.35 5.55 7.20
N ASP A 98 -1.66 5.27 8.48
CA ASP A 98 -0.76 5.62 9.58
C ASP A 98 0.59 4.90 9.45
N SER A 99 0.61 3.65 8.96
CA SER A 99 1.85 2.87 8.80
C SER A 99 1.85 1.98 7.57
N LEU A 100 2.81 2.22 6.71
CA LEU A 100 3.07 1.40 5.52
C LEU A 100 4.45 0.75 5.67
N SER A 101 4.54 -0.58 5.57
CA SER A 101 5.78 -1.33 5.80
C SER A 101 5.96 -2.49 4.83
N ASP A 102 7.20 -2.78 4.50
CA ASP A 102 7.56 -3.87 3.58
C ASP A 102 6.78 -3.76 2.27
N VAL A 103 7.14 -2.76 1.47
CA VAL A 103 6.48 -2.50 0.17
C VAL A 103 7.46 -2.74 -0.97
N ASP A 104 7.07 -3.61 -1.88
CA ASP A 104 7.76 -3.84 -3.15
C ASP A 104 6.81 -3.46 -4.31
N SER A 105 7.22 -2.51 -5.17
CA SER A 105 6.37 -2.10 -6.29
C SER A 105 7.15 -1.45 -7.43
N ASP A 106 6.77 -1.72 -8.70
CA ASP A 106 7.37 -0.98 -9.82
C ASP A 106 7.02 0.52 -9.75
N SER A 107 5.82 0.86 -9.26
CA SER A 107 5.39 2.27 -9.15
C SER A 107 4.53 2.55 -7.94
N LEU A 108 5.03 3.41 -7.08
CA LEU A 108 4.33 3.91 -5.90
C LEU A 108 4.03 5.40 -6.07
N SER A 109 2.77 5.82 -5.97
CA SER A 109 2.34 7.20 -6.24
C SER A 109 1.22 7.66 -5.31
N ASP A 110 1.21 8.94 -4.99
CA ASP A 110 0.21 9.57 -4.13
C ASP A 110 0.06 8.82 -2.79
N VAL A 111 1.11 8.85 -1.98
CA VAL A 111 1.12 8.19 -0.67
C VAL A 111 1.17 9.21 0.45
N ASP A 112 0.21 9.13 1.34
CA ASP A 112 0.17 9.88 2.59
C ASP A 112 0.29 8.88 3.77
N SER A 113 1.32 9.04 4.61
CA SER A 113 1.48 8.15 5.78
C SER A 113 2.33 8.74 6.89
N ASP A 114 1.98 8.50 8.16
CA ASP A 114 2.85 8.90 9.28
C ASP A 114 4.20 8.17 9.22
N SER A 115 4.23 6.90 8.75
CA SER A 115 5.47 6.12 8.70
C SER A 115 5.52 5.17 7.50
N LEU A 116 6.52 5.37 6.67
CA LEU A 116 6.82 4.51 5.52
C LEU A 116 8.19 3.85 5.72
N ASN A 117 8.25 2.52 5.78
CA ASN A 117 9.47 1.77 6.03
C ASN A 117 9.67 0.61 5.07
N ASP A 118 10.93 0.29 4.76
CA ASP A 118 11.30 -0.81 3.89
C ASP A 118 10.54 -0.74 2.56
N VAL A 119 10.94 0.21 1.72
CA VAL A 119 10.31 0.42 0.42
C VAL A 119 11.32 0.18 -0.70
N ASP A 120 10.98 -0.74 -1.59
CA ASP A 120 11.71 -0.99 -2.83
C ASP A 120 10.78 -0.65 -4.01
N SER A 121 11.21 0.28 -4.89
CA SER A 121 10.40 0.62 -6.06
C SER A 121 11.21 1.25 -7.20
N ASP A 122 10.87 0.93 -8.47
CA ASP A 122 11.48 1.62 -9.60
C ASP A 122 11.13 3.13 -9.59
N SER A 123 9.92 3.48 -9.15
CA SER A 123 9.48 4.89 -9.12
C SER A 123 8.59 5.23 -7.93
N LEU A 124 9.06 6.15 -7.11
CA LEU A 124 8.33 6.69 -5.97
C LEU A 124 8.04 8.17 -6.20
N ASN A 125 6.75 8.55 -6.26
CA ASN A 125 6.32 9.93 -6.53
C ASN A 125 5.21 10.40 -5.60
N ASP A 126 5.18 11.71 -5.32
CA ASP A 126 4.17 12.37 -4.49
C ASP A 126 3.99 11.62 -3.16
N VAL A 127 5.01 11.71 -2.31
CA VAL A 127 4.98 11.07 -0.99
C VAL A 127 5.04 12.13 0.10
N ASP A 128 4.05 12.12 0.96
CA ASP A 128 4.00 12.91 2.19
C ASP A 128 4.09 11.94 3.40
N SER A 129 5.08 12.13 4.27
CA SER A 129 5.20 11.28 5.46
C SER A 129 6.01 11.92 6.58
N ASP A 130 5.63 11.72 7.86
CA ASP A 130 6.46 12.15 8.98
C ASP A 130 7.81 11.41 8.99
N SER A 131 7.85 10.14 8.59
CA SER A 131 9.08 9.35 8.59
C SER A 131 9.18 8.36 7.43
N LEU A 132 10.20 8.55 6.61
CA LEU A 132 10.55 7.66 5.50
C LEU A 132 11.89 6.99 5.80
N SER A 133 11.94 5.65 5.82
CA SER A 133 13.14 4.89 6.20
C SER A 133 13.37 3.67 5.32
N ASP A 134 14.63 3.34 5.09
CA ASP A 134 15.04 2.20 4.28
C ASP A 134 14.34 2.20 2.92
N VAL A 135 14.71 3.17 2.07
CA VAL A 135 14.11 3.31 0.73
C VAL A 135 15.16 3.07 -0.34
N ASP A 136 14.87 2.15 -1.23
CA ASP A 136 15.63 1.90 -2.45
C ASP A 136 14.76 2.19 -3.68
N SER A 137 15.19 3.08 -4.58
CA SER A 137 14.40 3.39 -5.78
C SER A 137 15.25 3.94 -6.92
N ASP A 138 14.94 3.58 -8.18
CA ASP A 138 15.57 4.22 -9.34
C ASP A 138 15.24 5.72 -9.42
N SER A 139 14.02 6.10 -9.05
CA SER A 139 13.57 7.50 -9.10
C SER A 139 12.67 7.89 -7.93
N LEU A 140 13.11 8.85 -7.16
CA LEU A 140 12.36 9.44 -6.05
C LEU A 140 12.04 10.91 -6.39
N SER A 141 10.77 11.31 -6.38
CA SER A 141 10.31 12.65 -6.79
C SER A 141 9.16 13.16 -5.94
N ASP A 142 9.13 14.46 -5.72
CA ASP A 142 8.11 15.15 -4.95
C ASP A 142 7.86 14.48 -3.58
N VAL A 143 8.89 14.51 -2.73
CA VAL A 143 8.81 13.93 -1.39
C VAL A 143 8.90 15.01 -0.33
N ASP A 144 7.91 15.05 0.54
CA ASP A 144 7.87 15.86 1.75
C ASP A 144 7.93 14.94 2.98
N SER A 145 8.90 15.13 3.87
CA SER A 145 8.95 14.35 5.10
C SER A 145 9.73 15.02 6.24
N ASP A 146 9.28 14.88 7.49
CA ASP A 146 10.04 15.36 8.63
C ASP A 146 11.39 14.64 8.77
N SER A 147 11.46 13.36 8.43
CA SER A 147 12.69 12.56 8.57
C SER A 147 12.89 11.55 7.45
N LEU A 148 13.98 11.68 6.74
CA LEU A 148 14.40 10.78 5.67
C LEU A 148 15.69 10.06 6.10
N ASN A 149 15.66 8.72 6.20
CA ASN A 149 16.78 7.89 6.62
C ASN A 149 17.06 6.74 5.67
N ASP A 150 18.33 6.41 5.47
CA ASP A 150 18.76 5.29 4.63
C ASP A 150 18.04 5.28 3.30
N VAL A 151 18.35 6.24 2.44
CA VAL A 151 17.75 6.35 1.10
C VAL A 151 18.82 6.17 0.04
N ASP A 152 18.62 5.20 -0.83
CA ASP A 152 19.44 4.97 -2.03
C ASP A 152 18.59 5.19 -3.28
N SER A 153 19.08 6.03 -4.22
CA SER A 153 18.30 6.35 -5.42
C SER A 153 19.19 6.81 -6.57
N ASP A 154 18.94 6.31 -7.79
CA ASP A 154 19.64 6.82 -8.97
C ASP A 154 19.32 8.30 -9.23
N SER A 155 18.08 8.72 -8.96
CA SER A 155 17.62 10.10 -9.16
C SER A 155 16.72 10.61 -8.05
N LEU A 156 17.16 11.64 -7.36
CA LEU A 156 16.42 12.30 -6.30
C LEU A 156 16.05 13.72 -6.74
N ASN A 157 14.76 14.06 -6.70
CA ASN A 157 14.21 15.26 -7.32
C ASN A 157 13.09 15.85 -6.47
N ASP A 158 13.11 17.18 -6.19
CA ASP A 158 12.13 17.87 -5.37
C ASP A 158 11.87 17.15 -4.02
N VAL A 159 12.87 17.18 -3.17
CA VAL A 159 12.76 16.56 -1.83
C VAL A 159 12.92 17.62 -0.75
N ASP A 160 11.93 17.75 0.10
CA ASP A 160 11.95 18.60 1.28
C ASP A 160 11.95 17.73 2.55
N SER A 161 12.85 18.01 3.49
CA SER A 161 12.92 17.24 4.73
C SER A 161 13.60 18.00 5.86
N ASP A 162 13.03 17.99 7.07
CA ASP A 162 13.67 18.57 8.25
C ASP A 162 14.99 17.83 8.61
N SER A 163 15.08 16.53 8.35
CA SER A 163 16.25 15.72 8.68
C SER A 163 16.59 14.68 7.64
N LEU A 164 17.73 14.84 7.01
CA LEU A 164 18.32 13.90 6.05
C LEU A 164 19.48 13.12 6.65
N ASN A 165 19.48 11.79 6.54
CA ASN A 165 20.45 10.91 7.14
C ASN A 165 20.73 9.72 6.23
N ASP A 166 22.02 9.48 5.91
CA ASP A 166 22.46 8.42 4.99
C ASP A 166 21.67 8.38 3.67
N VAL A 167 21.79 9.45 2.88
CA VAL A 167 21.16 9.55 1.55
C VAL A 167 22.23 9.46 0.48
N ASP A 168 22.16 8.48 -0.39
CA ASP A 168 23.03 8.29 -1.55
C ASP A 168 22.24 8.45 -2.86
N SER A 169 22.80 9.15 -3.85
CA SER A 169 22.12 9.39 -5.11
C SER A 169 23.10 9.80 -6.21
N ASP A 170 22.94 9.21 -7.41
CA ASP A 170 23.74 9.57 -8.59
C ASP A 170 23.35 10.95 -9.16
N SER A 171 22.12 11.38 -8.96
CA SER A 171 21.60 12.68 -9.44
C SER A 171 20.67 13.35 -8.44
N LEU A 172 21.07 14.51 -7.96
CA LEU A 172 20.33 15.33 -7.01
C LEU A 172 19.84 16.63 -7.67
N SER A 173 18.56 16.96 -7.53
CA SER A 173 17.97 18.23 -7.96
C SER A 173 16.93 18.70 -6.96
N ASP A 174 17.00 19.99 -6.59
CA ASP A 174 16.07 20.65 -5.67
C ASP A 174 15.80 19.84 -4.38
N VAL A 175 16.86 19.63 -3.61
CA VAL A 175 16.78 19.01 -2.28
C VAL A 175 17.00 20.08 -1.21
N ASP A 176 15.99 20.30 -0.36
CA ASP A 176 16.03 21.24 0.75
C ASP A 176 16.01 20.51 2.11
N SER A 177 16.76 20.98 3.08
CA SER A 177 16.75 20.41 4.42
C SER A 177 17.08 21.45 5.48
N ASP A 178 16.26 21.56 6.49
CA ASP A 178 16.46 22.43 7.66
C ASP A 178 17.32 21.70 8.73
N SER A 179 18.61 22.11 8.83
CA SER A 179 19.58 21.55 9.80
C SER A 179 19.87 22.51 10.97
#